data_73f303aebf0adaf35feff095042140bc
#
_entry.id   73f303aebf0adaf35feff095042140bc
#
_cell.length_a   1.000
_cell.length_b   1.000
_cell.length_c   1.000
_cell.angle_alpha   90.00
_cell.angle_beta   90.00
_cell.angle_gamma   90.00
#
_symmetry.space_group_name_H-M   'P 1'
#
loop_
_entity.id
_entity.type
_entity.pdbx_description
1 polymer ?
#
loop_
_entity_poly.entity_id
_entity_poly.type
_entity_poly.pdbx_seq_one_letter_code
_entity_poly.pdbx_strand_id
1 'polypeptide(L)'
;MTKSTKEPPLTAAFLSEYSDTVEDLPLELRRNYTLIRQLDDNAEELMYQVEKETMLITTSGKELSPEERKKRLEHISNLLKEVINKGEEKYALAKSTYDSVDRHCTKLDNDLERIEAEQQLLEPTHRMYEHAQYESIKPSHGESRRGRKKKTNEEDYSSDDLQK
;
A
#
# COMPACT_ATOMS: atom_id res chain seq x y z
N MET A 1 7.95 36.01 28.15
CA MET A 1 7.84 35.69 26.73
C MET A 1 7.64 34.20 26.58
N THR A 2 6.39 33.75 26.62
CA THR A 2 6.03 32.35 26.44
C THR A 2 5.96 32.08 24.92
N LYS A 3 6.93 31.30 24.43
CA LYS A 3 6.87 30.78 23.06
C LYS A 3 5.70 29.80 23.00
N SER A 4 4.61 30.20 22.36
CA SER A 4 3.54 29.29 21.95
C SER A 4 4.14 28.33 20.93
N THR A 5 4.50 27.14 21.34
CA THR A 5 4.80 26.02 20.46
C THR A 5 3.46 25.60 19.86
N LYS A 6 3.15 26.14 18.69
CA LYS A 6 2.01 25.72 17.89
C LYS A 6 2.29 24.27 17.50
N GLU A 7 1.53 23.33 18.04
CA GLU A 7 1.62 21.92 17.60
C GLU A 7 1.47 21.86 16.08
N PRO A 8 2.29 21.04 15.40
CA PRO A 8 2.16 20.89 13.96
C PRO A 8 0.75 20.35 13.62
N PRO A 9 0.18 20.77 12.49
CA PRO A 9 -1.11 20.25 12.08
C PRO A 9 -1.05 18.73 11.98
N LEU A 10 -2.13 18.04 12.35
CA LEU A 10 -2.23 16.58 12.39
C LEU A 10 -1.74 15.94 11.07
N THR A 11 -2.07 16.54 9.93
CA THR A 11 -1.61 16.15 8.59
C THR A 11 -0.08 16.13 8.47
N ALA A 12 0.65 17.07 9.09
CA ALA A 12 2.11 17.08 9.04
C ALA A 12 2.74 15.92 9.83
N ALA A 13 2.11 15.52 10.94
CA ALA A 13 2.54 14.37 11.73
C ALA A 13 2.37 13.07 10.93
N PHE A 14 1.22 12.88 10.27
CA PHE A 14 0.97 11.71 9.41
C PHE A 14 1.91 11.64 8.20
N LEU A 15 2.20 12.78 7.56
CA LEU A 15 3.14 12.81 6.44
C LEU A 15 4.56 12.43 6.87
N SER A 16 5.01 12.85 8.05
CA SER A 16 6.32 12.44 8.59
C SER A 16 6.37 10.94 8.83
N GLU A 17 5.35 10.39 9.48
CA GLU A 17 5.26 8.95 9.77
C GLU A 17 5.13 8.10 8.49
N TYR A 18 4.42 8.59 7.48
CA TYR A 18 4.36 7.98 6.16
C TYR A 18 5.73 7.96 5.47
N SER A 19 6.47 9.06 5.53
CA SER A 19 7.83 9.14 4.96
C SER A 19 8.75 8.08 5.57
N ASP A 20 8.75 7.94 6.90
CA ASP A 20 9.54 6.93 7.60
C ASP A 20 9.15 5.50 7.15
N THR A 21 7.85 5.24 7.01
CA THR A 21 7.34 3.94 6.53
C THR A 21 7.79 3.64 5.09
N VAL A 22 7.76 4.64 4.20
CA VAL A 22 8.19 4.50 2.79
C VAL A 22 9.69 4.24 2.68
N GLU A 23 10.49 4.73 3.61
CA GLU A 23 11.94 4.48 3.63
C GLU A 23 12.28 3.08 4.14
N ASP A 24 11.62 2.62 5.19
CA ASP A 24 11.95 1.35 5.87
C ASP A 24 11.35 0.12 5.18
N LEU A 25 10.12 0.20 4.70
CA LEU A 25 9.40 -0.95 4.12
C LEU A 25 10.11 -1.59 2.92
N PRO A 26 10.67 -0.86 1.94
CA PRO A 26 11.39 -1.48 0.82
C PRO A 26 12.63 -2.26 1.24
N LEU A 27 13.32 -1.82 2.28
CA LEU A 27 14.49 -2.50 2.81
C LEU A 27 14.11 -3.83 3.48
N GLU A 28 13.04 -3.83 4.27
CA GLU A 28 12.48 -5.03 4.90
C GLU A 28 12.03 -6.03 3.83
N LEU A 29 11.25 -5.59 2.84
CA LEU A 29 10.78 -6.44 1.74
C LEU A 29 11.94 -7.05 0.95
N ARG A 30 12.94 -6.26 0.60
CA ARG A 30 14.13 -6.73 -0.12
C ARG A 30 14.87 -7.80 0.65
N ARG A 31 15.04 -7.62 1.96
CA ARG A 31 15.65 -8.61 2.84
C ARG A 31 14.86 -9.91 2.87
N ASN A 32 13.55 -9.82 3.07
CA ASN A 32 12.68 -10.98 3.18
C ASN A 32 12.60 -11.76 1.86
N TYR A 33 12.49 -11.09 0.71
CA TYR A 33 12.52 -11.73 -0.60
C TYR A 33 13.87 -12.39 -0.90
N THR A 34 14.97 -11.80 -0.44
CA THR A 34 16.30 -12.42 -0.56
C THR A 34 16.38 -13.70 0.25
N LEU A 35 15.87 -13.71 1.47
CA LEU A 35 15.83 -14.91 2.32
C LEU A 35 14.90 -15.98 1.75
N ILE A 36 13.74 -15.63 1.22
CA ILE A 36 12.83 -16.57 0.54
C ILE A 36 13.54 -17.24 -0.62
N ARG A 37 14.28 -16.48 -1.44
CA ARG A 37 15.04 -17.02 -2.55
C ARG A 37 16.16 -17.97 -2.08
N GLN A 38 16.88 -17.62 -1.02
CA GLN A 38 17.90 -18.50 -0.45
C GLN A 38 17.29 -19.82 0.07
N LEU A 39 16.10 -19.78 0.66
CA LEU A 39 15.40 -21.00 1.08
C LEU A 39 14.96 -21.86 -0.11
N ASP A 40 14.56 -21.24 -1.23
CA ASP A 40 14.25 -21.94 -2.47
C ASP A 40 15.50 -22.61 -3.06
N ASP A 41 16.59 -21.87 -3.20
CA ASP A 41 17.87 -22.38 -3.73
C ASP A 41 18.37 -23.59 -2.87
N ASN A 42 18.26 -23.49 -1.54
CA ASN A 42 18.61 -24.58 -0.62
C ASN A 42 17.69 -25.81 -0.79
N ALA A 43 16.39 -25.60 -0.93
CA ALA A 43 15.43 -26.68 -1.14
C ALA A 43 15.68 -27.39 -2.48
N GLU A 44 16.01 -26.65 -3.53
CA GLU A 44 16.34 -27.17 -4.86
C GLU A 44 17.62 -28.03 -4.82
N GLU A 45 18.66 -27.58 -4.12
CA GLU A 45 19.88 -28.38 -3.92
C GLU A 45 19.61 -29.69 -3.15
N LEU A 46 18.79 -29.64 -2.10
CA LEU A 46 18.40 -30.86 -1.36
C LEU A 46 17.59 -31.81 -2.24
N MET A 47 16.67 -31.29 -3.07
CA MET A 47 15.90 -32.10 -4.02
C MET A 47 16.80 -32.76 -5.07
N TYR A 48 17.81 -32.05 -5.57
CA TYR A 48 18.81 -32.63 -6.47
C TYR A 48 19.57 -33.80 -5.81
N GLN A 49 19.92 -33.68 -4.52
CA GLN A 49 20.55 -34.77 -3.77
C GLN A 49 19.62 -35.98 -3.63
N VAL A 50 18.33 -35.75 -3.35
CA VAL A 50 17.30 -36.80 -3.30
C VAL A 50 17.19 -37.52 -4.65
N GLU A 51 17.16 -36.78 -5.75
CA GLU A 51 17.10 -37.35 -7.11
C GLU A 51 18.31 -38.24 -7.38
N LYS A 52 19.51 -37.75 -7.08
CA LYS A 52 20.78 -38.51 -7.25
C LYS A 52 20.78 -39.79 -6.44
N GLU A 53 20.43 -39.76 -5.16
CA GLU A 53 20.37 -40.95 -4.30
C GLU A 53 19.29 -41.93 -4.75
N THR A 54 18.14 -41.46 -5.20
CA THR A 54 17.06 -42.26 -5.75
C THR A 54 17.49 -42.96 -7.04
N MET A 55 18.19 -42.25 -7.92
CA MET A 55 18.73 -42.81 -9.17
C MET A 55 19.74 -43.91 -8.89
N LEU A 56 20.63 -43.76 -7.89
CA LEU A 56 21.59 -44.79 -7.48
C LEU A 56 20.88 -46.04 -6.99
N ILE A 57 19.82 -45.91 -6.17
CA ILE A 57 19.06 -47.09 -5.67
C ILE A 57 18.34 -47.75 -6.86
N THR A 58 17.81 -47.00 -7.81
CA THR A 58 17.07 -47.58 -8.94
C THR A 58 17.98 -48.29 -9.93
N THR A 59 19.17 -47.73 -10.22
CA THR A 59 20.12 -48.29 -11.17
C THR A 59 20.91 -49.45 -10.60
N SER A 60 21.40 -49.36 -9.37
CA SER A 60 22.26 -50.34 -8.72
C SER A 60 21.51 -51.26 -7.73
N GLY A 61 20.17 -51.15 -7.71
CA GLY A 61 19.34 -51.80 -6.67
C GLY A 61 19.43 -53.32 -6.58
N LYS A 62 19.92 -54.01 -7.63
CA LYS A 62 20.14 -55.46 -7.63
C LYS A 62 21.50 -55.87 -7.02
N GLU A 63 22.45 -54.94 -6.97
CA GLU A 63 23.82 -55.16 -6.50
C GLU A 63 24.02 -54.66 -5.06
N LEU A 64 23.11 -53.82 -4.55
CA LEU A 64 23.18 -53.28 -3.18
C LEU A 64 22.74 -54.32 -2.14
N SER A 65 23.50 -54.42 -1.05
CA SER A 65 23.07 -55.19 0.11
C SER A 65 21.80 -54.62 0.75
N PRO A 66 20.98 -55.43 1.43
CA PRO A 66 19.77 -54.95 2.11
C PRO A 66 20.06 -53.82 3.12
N GLU A 67 21.19 -53.89 3.80
CA GLU A 67 21.63 -52.90 4.80
C GLU A 67 22.00 -51.56 4.14
N GLU A 68 22.72 -51.60 3.02
CA GLU A 68 23.08 -50.41 2.27
C GLU A 68 21.85 -49.74 1.67
N ARG A 69 20.91 -50.53 1.13
CA ARG A 69 19.63 -49.99 0.63
C ARG A 69 18.85 -49.31 1.74
N LYS A 70 18.78 -49.89 2.93
CA LYS A 70 18.12 -49.31 4.10
C LYS A 70 18.76 -47.98 4.49
N LYS A 71 20.08 -47.89 4.58
CA LYS A 71 20.80 -46.65 4.90
C LYS A 71 20.55 -45.53 3.88
N ARG A 72 20.54 -45.86 2.59
CA ARG A 72 20.24 -44.87 1.54
C ARG A 72 18.80 -44.37 1.59
N LEU A 73 17.84 -45.26 1.85
CA LEU A 73 16.44 -44.86 2.03
C LEU A 73 16.25 -43.98 3.27
N GLU A 74 16.96 -44.26 4.35
CA GLU A 74 16.94 -43.43 5.55
C GLU A 74 17.58 -42.08 5.29
N HIS A 75 18.67 -42.01 4.50
CA HIS A 75 19.28 -40.76 4.07
C HIS A 75 18.30 -39.92 3.21
N ILE A 76 17.65 -40.51 2.20
CA ILE A 76 16.63 -39.87 1.39
C ILE A 76 15.49 -39.34 2.28
N SER A 77 15.03 -40.14 3.23
CA SER A 77 13.97 -39.70 4.16
C SER A 77 14.38 -38.46 4.96
N ASN A 78 15.64 -38.37 5.37
CA ASN A 78 16.14 -37.22 6.11
C ASN A 78 16.27 -35.98 5.21
N LEU A 79 16.78 -36.14 3.97
CA LEU A 79 16.82 -35.04 2.99
C LEU A 79 15.42 -34.48 2.68
N LEU A 80 14.44 -35.38 2.49
CA LEU A 80 13.03 -34.94 2.25
C LEU A 80 12.44 -34.17 3.44
N LYS A 81 12.77 -34.57 4.68
CA LYS A 81 12.37 -33.81 5.86
C LYS A 81 12.97 -32.41 5.87
N GLU A 82 14.24 -32.28 5.48
CA GLU A 82 14.89 -30.99 5.40
C GLU A 82 14.25 -30.13 4.31
N VAL A 83 13.87 -30.65 3.14
CA VAL A 83 13.13 -29.95 2.10
C VAL A 83 11.81 -29.42 2.64
N ILE A 84 11.06 -30.26 3.37
CA ILE A 84 9.79 -29.84 3.98
C ILE A 84 10.03 -28.70 4.97
N ASN A 85 11.04 -28.80 5.85
CA ASN A 85 11.37 -27.75 6.80
C ASN A 85 11.71 -26.42 6.09
N LYS A 86 12.49 -26.47 4.98
CA LYS A 86 12.77 -25.25 4.18
C LYS A 86 11.50 -24.67 3.56
N GLY A 87 10.56 -25.51 3.14
CA GLY A 87 9.25 -25.09 2.66
C GLY A 87 8.40 -24.40 3.74
N GLU A 88 8.41 -24.94 4.96
CA GLU A 88 7.70 -24.34 6.11
C GLU A 88 8.32 -23.00 6.53
N GLU A 89 9.66 -22.91 6.60
CA GLU A 89 10.37 -21.66 6.88
C GLU A 89 10.03 -20.58 5.82
N LYS A 90 10.05 -20.97 4.54
CA LYS A 90 9.68 -20.07 3.42
C LYS A 90 8.24 -19.58 3.53
N TYR A 91 7.30 -20.49 3.82
CA TYR A 91 5.90 -20.13 3.99
C TYR A 91 5.70 -19.17 5.17
N ALA A 92 6.32 -19.45 6.32
CA ALA A 92 6.25 -18.60 7.50
C ALA A 92 6.80 -17.20 7.23
N LEU A 93 7.94 -17.10 6.52
CA LEU A 93 8.54 -15.81 6.15
C LEU A 93 7.67 -15.04 5.15
N ALA A 94 7.14 -15.72 4.13
CA ALA A 94 6.24 -15.11 3.14
C ALA A 94 4.96 -14.58 3.81
N LYS A 95 4.37 -15.37 4.72
CA LYS A 95 3.20 -14.95 5.50
C LYS A 95 3.51 -13.74 6.38
N SER A 96 4.62 -13.76 7.12
CA SER A 96 5.03 -12.63 7.96
C SER A 96 5.26 -11.36 7.13
N THR A 97 5.83 -11.50 5.93
CA THR A 97 6.03 -10.39 4.99
C THR A 97 4.70 -9.81 4.51
N TYR A 98 3.76 -10.69 4.14
CA TYR A 98 2.41 -10.27 3.76
C TYR A 98 1.70 -9.53 4.91
N ASP A 99 1.71 -10.11 6.11
CA ASP A 99 1.08 -9.53 7.29
C ASP A 99 1.71 -8.16 7.67
N SER A 100 3.00 -7.96 7.39
CA SER A 100 3.68 -6.67 7.57
C SER A 100 3.15 -5.62 6.59
N VAL A 101 3.08 -5.96 5.30
CA VAL A 101 2.52 -5.07 4.26
C VAL A 101 1.06 -4.74 4.53
N ASP A 102 0.25 -5.73 4.88
CA ASP A 102 -1.17 -5.55 5.18
C ASP A 102 -1.41 -4.57 6.34
N ARG A 103 -0.59 -4.66 7.41
CA ARG A 103 -0.63 -3.70 8.52
C ARG A 103 -0.29 -2.28 8.07
N HIS A 104 0.71 -2.10 7.20
CA HIS A 104 1.05 -0.78 6.67
C HIS A 104 -0.07 -0.23 5.80
N CYS A 105 -0.68 -1.02 4.92
CA CYS A 105 -1.83 -0.61 4.13
C CYS A 105 -3.01 -0.20 5.02
N THR A 106 -3.38 -1.03 5.99
CA THR A 106 -4.47 -0.72 6.94
C THR A 106 -4.21 0.57 7.71
N LYS A 107 -2.95 0.79 8.13
CA LYS A 107 -2.58 2.02 8.82
C LYS A 107 -2.75 3.24 7.91
N LEU A 108 -2.26 3.17 6.66
CA LEU A 108 -2.37 4.24 5.68
C LEU A 108 -3.84 4.59 5.38
N ASP A 109 -4.71 3.58 5.23
CA ASP A 109 -6.13 3.77 5.01
C ASP A 109 -6.78 4.53 6.19
N ASN A 110 -6.47 4.13 7.43
CA ASN A 110 -6.96 4.81 8.62
C ASN A 110 -6.44 6.26 8.74
N ASP A 111 -5.17 6.50 8.41
CA ASP A 111 -4.57 7.83 8.46
C ASP A 111 -5.16 8.73 7.37
N LEU A 112 -5.44 8.20 6.18
CA LEU A 112 -6.11 8.90 5.09
C LEU A 112 -7.53 9.31 5.51
N GLU A 113 -8.31 8.39 6.08
CA GLU A 113 -9.67 8.68 6.57
C GLU A 113 -9.67 9.82 7.61
N ARG A 114 -8.67 9.83 8.51
CA ARG A 114 -8.52 10.89 9.51
C ARG A 114 -8.15 12.23 8.89
N ILE A 115 -7.29 12.25 7.88
CA ILE A 115 -6.92 13.47 7.14
C ILE A 115 -8.13 14.02 6.40
N GLU A 116 -8.90 13.18 5.73
CA GLU A 116 -10.12 13.58 5.03
C GLU A 116 -11.17 14.18 5.98
N ALA A 117 -11.34 13.57 7.15
CA ALA A 117 -12.24 14.09 8.19
C ALA A 117 -11.78 15.48 8.71
N GLU A 118 -10.47 15.68 8.92
CA GLU A 118 -9.90 16.97 9.31
C GLU A 118 -10.13 18.03 8.23
N GLN A 119 -9.92 17.69 6.96
CA GLN A 119 -10.14 18.60 5.84
C GLN A 119 -11.61 19.02 5.72
N GLN A 120 -12.55 18.10 5.88
CA GLN A 120 -13.98 18.40 5.88
C GLN A 120 -14.39 19.36 6.99
N LEU A 121 -13.73 19.28 8.16
CA LEU A 121 -13.97 20.22 9.26
C LEU A 121 -13.40 21.62 9.01
N LEU A 122 -12.33 21.71 8.21
CA LEU A 122 -11.67 23.00 7.88
C LEU A 122 -12.34 23.72 6.73
N GLU A 123 -12.99 23.03 5.79
CA GLU A 123 -13.65 23.65 4.63
C GLU A 123 -14.71 24.71 4.99
N PRO A 124 -15.61 24.52 5.98
CA PRO A 124 -16.58 25.54 6.35
C PRO A 124 -15.94 26.82 6.88
N THR A 125 -14.83 26.67 7.61
CA THR A 125 -14.10 27.83 8.19
C THR A 125 -13.37 28.60 7.10
N HIS A 126 -12.79 27.96 6.12
CA HIS A 126 -12.11 28.62 5.00
C HIS A 126 -13.07 29.42 4.13
N ARG A 127 -14.26 28.91 3.84
CA ARG A 127 -15.32 29.64 3.13
C ARG A 127 -15.81 30.86 3.90
N MET A 128 -15.91 30.78 5.23
CA MET A 128 -16.28 31.92 6.05
C MET A 128 -15.21 33.01 6.06
N TYR A 129 -13.92 32.65 6.08
CA TYR A 129 -12.81 33.60 6.00
C TYR A 129 -12.71 34.26 4.63
N GLU A 130 -12.90 33.56 3.53
CA GLU A 130 -12.94 34.13 2.18
C GLU A 130 -14.11 35.09 2.01
N HIS A 131 -15.31 34.74 2.51
CA HIS A 131 -16.47 35.59 2.42
C HIS A 131 -16.30 36.85 3.28
N ALA A 132 -15.73 36.77 4.46
CA ALA A 132 -15.45 37.91 5.33
C ALA A 132 -14.39 38.84 4.72
N GLN A 133 -13.38 38.30 4.03
CA GLN A 133 -12.37 39.10 3.32
C GLN A 133 -12.94 39.79 2.10
N TYR A 134 -13.87 39.13 1.37
CA TYR A 134 -14.53 39.70 0.21
C TYR A 134 -15.50 40.85 0.60
N GLU A 135 -16.18 40.73 1.74
CA GLU A 135 -17.03 41.83 2.26
C GLU A 135 -16.22 43.03 2.76
N SER A 136 -15.03 42.82 3.32
CA SER A 136 -14.15 43.89 3.80
C SER A 136 -13.48 44.70 2.66
N ILE A 137 -13.48 44.18 1.42
CA ILE A 137 -12.86 44.81 0.25
C ILE A 137 -13.89 45.53 -0.62
N LYS A 138 -15.20 45.43 -0.33
CA LYS A 138 -16.21 46.19 -1.06
C LYS A 138 -15.99 47.70 -0.83
N PRO A 139 -15.60 48.50 -1.86
CA PRO A 139 -15.54 49.93 -1.72
C PRO A 139 -16.94 50.42 -1.46
N SER A 140 -17.09 51.20 -0.41
CA SER A 140 -18.34 51.94 -0.13
C SER A 140 -18.62 52.89 -1.27
N HIS A 141 -19.43 52.45 -2.25
CA HIS A 141 -19.92 53.33 -3.28
C HIS A 141 -21.09 54.13 -2.68
N GLY A 142 -20.77 55.38 -2.37
CA GLY A 142 -21.72 56.42 -2.01
C GLY A 142 -22.81 56.56 -3.06
N GLU A 143 -24.00 56.71 -2.53
CA GLU A 143 -25.21 57.08 -3.27
C GLU A 143 -24.94 58.20 -4.25
N SER A 144 -25.24 57.97 -5.52
CA SER A 144 -25.60 59.09 -6.45
C SER A 144 -26.82 58.67 -7.22
N ARG A 145 -27.94 59.34 -6.81
CA ARG A 145 -29.20 59.39 -7.51
C ARG A 145 -28.99 59.95 -8.93
N ARG A 146 -29.57 59.31 -9.94
CA ARG A 146 -30.41 59.97 -10.93
C ARG A 146 -30.94 58.98 -11.95
N GLY A 147 -32.26 58.96 -12.05
CA GLY A 147 -33.05 58.14 -12.92
C GLY A 147 -32.95 58.45 -14.41
N ARG A 148 -33.26 57.44 -15.21
CA ARG A 148 -33.94 57.67 -16.52
C ARG A 148 -34.68 56.38 -16.93
N LYS A 149 -36.00 56.46 -17.00
CA LYS A 149 -36.93 55.56 -17.69
C LYS A 149 -36.66 55.57 -19.21
N LYS A 150 -36.71 54.39 -19.85
CA LYS A 150 -37.24 54.09 -21.19
C LYS A 150 -37.24 52.54 -21.32
N LYS A 151 -38.35 51.97 -21.38
CA LYS A 151 -39.41 51.58 -22.32
C LYS A 151 -38.94 50.66 -23.45
N THR A 152 -39.46 49.41 -23.36
CA THR A 152 -40.01 48.53 -24.43
C THR A 152 -39.08 48.07 -25.54
N ASN A 153 -38.92 46.81 -25.73
CA ASN A 153 -39.66 46.01 -26.76
C ASN A 153 -39.54 44.54 -26.51
N GLU A 154 -40.70 43.90 -26.50
CA GLU A 154 -40.94 42.50 -26.81
C GLU A 154 -40.51 42.21 -28.24
N GLU A 155 -39.90 41.08 -28.48
CA GLU A 155 -40.12 40.27 -29.68
C GLU A 155 -39.65 38.85 -29.36
N ASP A 156 -40.59 38.07 -29.16
CA ASP A 156 -41.05 36.74 -29.46
C ASP A 156 -40.35 36.15 -30.71
N TYR A 157 -39.74 34.96 -30.56
CA TYR A 157 -39.58 34.02 -31.65
C TYR A 157 -39.61 32.59 -31.10
N SER A 158 -40.76 32.05 -31.33
CA SER A 158 -41.14 30.65 -31.21
C SER A 158 -40.70 29.86 -32.44
N SER A 159 -40.70 28.55 -32.28
CA SER A 159 -40.83 27.46 -33.29
C SER A 159 -39.56 26.82 -33.76
N ASP A 160 -39.42 25.60 -33.36
CA ASP A 160 -39.82 24.30 -34.02
C ASP A 160 -38.97 23.89 -35.21
N ASP A 161 -38.60 22.69 -35.12
CA ASP A 161 -38.71 21.58 -36.04
C ASP A 161 -37.44 20.82 -36.48
N LEU A 162 -37.57 19.52 -36.22
CA LEU A 162 -37.35 18.35 -37.06
C LEU A 162 -35.92 17.80 -37.30
N GLN A 163 -35.78 16.62 -36.72
CA GLN A 163 -35.49 15.33 -37.39
C GLN A 163 -34.51 15.34 -38.60
N LYS A 164 -33.40 14.75 -38.39
CA LYS A 164 -33.01 13.50 -39.08
C LYS A 164 -31.82 12.84 -38.38
#